data_6012adbb20ce88afbfa0dad6878c78db
#
_entry.id   6012adbb20ce88afbfa0dad6878c78db
#
_cell.length_a   1.000
_cell.length_b   1.000
_cell.length_c   1.000
_cell.angle_alpha   90.00
_cell.angle_beta   90.00
_cell.angle_gamma   90.00
#
_symmetry.space_group_name_H-M   'P 1'
#
loop_
_entity.id
_entity.type
_entity.pdbx_description
1 polymer ?
#
loop_
_entity_poly.entity_id
_entity_poly.type
_entity_poly.pdbx_seq_one_letter_code
_entity_poly.pdbx_strand_id
1 'polypeptide(L)'
;MLSRGFRPKPEARTIDQAMYVEFLGVPRQRAGVAEMVVEARTLGQLLEALSSRLPALSEVIAGDRLHPSFAANLNGDEFISDPGTPLRADDCVLILSADAGG
;
A
#
# COMPACT_ATOMS: atom_id res chain seq x y z
N MET A 1 -26.26 -7.48 -4.17
CA MET A 1 -25.72 -7.23 -4.08
C MET A 1 -25.32 -6.73 -3.78
N LEU A 2 -25.13 -6.46 -3.74
CA LEU A 2 -24.52 -6.00 -3.58
C LEU A 2 -23.84 -5.89 -3.23
N SER A 3 -23.49 -6.07 -3.16
CA SER A 3 -22.76 -6.02 -2.92
C SER A 3 -21.90 -5.45 -2.53
N ARG A 4 -21.01 -6.05 -2.50
CA ARG A 4 -19.98 -5.66 -2.07
C ARG A 4 -19.59 -4.59 -2.74
N GLY A 5 -19.59 -4.55 -3.67
CA GLY A 5 -19.08 -3.58 -4.31
C GLY A 5 -19.76 -2.32 -4.07
N PHE A 6 -20.83 -2.34 -3.55
CA PHE A 6 -21.45 -1.15 -3.40
C PHE A 6 -21.29 -0.56 -2.09
N ARG A 7 -20.64 0.47 -1.99
CA ARG A 7 -20.59 1.12 -0.83
C ARG A 7 -20.94 2.47 -1.12
N PRO A 8 -21.72 3.10 -0.49
CA PRO A 8 -22.10 4.43 -0.77
C PRO A 8 -20.96 5.29 -0.49
N LYS A 9 -20.60 6.07 -1.39
CA LYS A 9 -19.59 6.87 -1.18
C LYS A 9 -20.02 8.00 -0.46
N PRO A 10 -19.50 8.39 0.48
CA PRO A 10 -19.80 9.45 1.28
C PRO A 10 -19.54 10.63 0.55
N GLU A 11 -20.20 11.19 0.06
CA GLU A 11 -19.97 12.30 -0.56
C GLU A 11 -18.81 12.37 -1.14
N ALA A 12 -18.38 11.55 -1.29
CA ALA A 12 -17.32 11.44 -2.00
C ALA A 12 -16.30 12.28 -2.02
N ARG A 13 -15.88 12.76 -1.63
CA ARG A 13 -14.98 13.48 -1.81
C ARG A 13 -13.79 13.02 -1.82
N THR A 14 -13.22 12.77 -1.21
CA THR A 14 -11.90 12.54 -1.14
C THR A 14 -11.52 11.24 -1.30
N ILE A 15 -12.31 10.32 -1.38
CA ILE A 15 -11.86 9.03 -1.48
C ILE A 15 -11.65 8.56 -2.83
N ASP A 16 -11.62 9.36 -3.80
CA ASP A 16 -11.36 8.93 -5.15
C ASP A 16 -10.05 8.24 -5.34
N GLN A 17 -9.07 8.51 -4.54
CA GLN A 17 -7.77 7.90 -4.69
C GLN A 17 -7.46 6.91 -3.59
N ALA A 18 -8.47 6.31 -3.02
CA ALA A 18 -8.26 5.30 -1.99
C ALA A 18 -7.88 3.99 -2.65
N MET A 19 -6.90 3.32 -2.11
CA MET A 19 -6.46 2.04 -2.61
C MET A 19 -6.20 1.12 -1.45
N TYR A 20 -5.97 -0.16 -1.75
CA TYR A 20 -5.76 -1.16 -0.73
C TYR A 20 -4.29 -1.49 -0.60
N VAL A 21 -3.83 -1.65 0.63
CA VAL A 21 -2.47 -2.07 0.87
C VAL A 21 -2.55 -3.35 1.69
N GLU A 22 -1.87 -4.37 1.22
CA GLU A 22 -1.80 -5.62 1.95
C GLU A 22 -0.37 -5.84 2.39
N PHE A 23 -0.20 -6.44 3.55
CA PHE A 23 1.13 -6.72 4.08
C PHE A 23 1.31 -8.22 4.23
N LEU A 24 2.49 -8.72 3.89
CA LEU A 24 2.81 -10.12 4.07
C LEU A 24 4.14 -10.25 4.78
N GLY A 25 4.29 -11.30 5.57
CA GLY A 25 5.56 -11.60 6.21
C GLY A 25 5.98 -10.58 7.22
N VAL A 26 7.23 -10.18 7.15
CA VAL A 26 7.76 -9.20 8.09
C VAL A 26 7.01 -7.89 8.05
N PRO A 27 6.70 -7.34 6.89
CA PRO A 27 5.89 -6.12 6.86
C PRO A 27 4.57 -6.26 7.61
N ARG A 28 3.93 -7.43 7.51
CA ARG A 28 2.68 -7.63 8.21
C ARG A 28 2.89 -7.66 9.71
N GLN A 29 3.96 -8.28 10.15
CA GLN A 29 4.27 -8.33 11.56
C GLN A 29 4.52 -6.95 12.11
N ARG A 30 5.23 -6.11 11.35
CA ARG A 30 5.53 -4.77 11.82
C ARG A 30 4.32 -3.87 11.75
N ALA A 31 3.49 -4.02 10.73
CA ALA A 31 2.31 -3.18 10.58
C ALA A 31 1.27 -3.49 11.65
N GLY A 32 1.19 -4.75 12.05
CA GLY A 32 0.20 -5.16 13.01
C GLY A 32 -1.17 -5.37 12.42
N VAL A 33 -1.32 -5.22 11.11
CA VAL A 33 -2.58 -5.45 10.41
C VAL A 33 -2.25 -6.13 9.11
N ALA A 34 -3.22 -6.84 8.56
CA ALA A 34 -3.00 -7.54 7.30
C ALA A 34 -3.23 -6.61 6.11
N GLU A 35 -4.07 -5.64 6.26
CA GLU A 35 -4.38 -4.73 5.16
C GLU A 35 -4.97 -3.44 5.67
N MET A 36 -4.95 -2.42 4.84
CA MET A 36 -5.57 -1.16 5.18
C MET A 36 -5.85 -0.38 3.91
N VAL A 37 -6.66 0.65 4.03
CA VAL A 37 -6.99 1.52 2.91
C VAL A 37 -6.24 2.82 3.09
N VAL A 38 -5.63 3.30 2.03
CA VAL A 38 -4.81 4.50 2.06
C VAL A 38 -5.12 5.36 0.85
N GLU A 39 -5.09 6.66 1.01
CA GLU A 39 -5.26 7.58 -0.10
C GLU A 39 -3.90 8.02 -0.58
N ALA A 40 -3.62 7.85 -1.85
CA ALA A 40 -2.34 8.26 -2.43
C ALA A 40 -2.47 8.29 -3.94
N ARG A 41 -1.59 9.01 -4.59
CA ARG A 41 -1.57 9.08 -6.03
C ARG A 41 -0.33 8.46 -6.62
N THR A 42 0.69 8.25 -5.82
CA THR A 42 1.92 7.63 -6.27
C THR A 42 2.40 6.67 -5.20
N LEU A 43 3.32 5.80 -5.59
CA LEU A 43 3.90 4.87 -4.64
C LEU A 43 4.59 5.63 -3.51
N GLY A 44 5.31 6.69 -3.82
CA GLY A 44 5.99 7.45 -2.78
C GLY A 44 5.02 8.03 -1.77
N GLN A 45 3.90 8.57 -2.24
CA GLN A 45 2.89 9.10 -1.33
C GLN A 45 2.29 8.00 -0.47
N LEU A 46 2.10 6.83 -1.06
CA LEU A 46 1.57 5.70 -0.33
C LEU A 46 2.51 5.31 0.80
N LEU A 47 3.79 5.20 0.49
CA LEU A 47 4.77 4.80 1.48
C LEU A 47 4.92 5.84 2.59
N GLU A 48 4.86 7.11 2.23
CA GLU A 48 4.93 8.16 3.23
C GLU A 48 3.71 8.12 4.15
N ALA A 49 2.54 7.87 3.59
CA ALA A 49 1.34 7.77 4.39
C ALA A 49 1.39 6.57 5.34
N LEU A 50 1.93 5.45 4.86
CA LEU A 50 2.08 4.28 5.69
C LEU A 50 3.04 4.54 6.84
N SER A 51 4.15 5.18 6.56
CA SER A 51 5.12 5.51 7.59
C SER A 51 4.53 6.39 8.65
N SER A 52 3.71 7.32 8.24
CA SER A 52 3.11 8.25 9.17
C SER A 52 2.08 7.56 10.06
N ARG A 53 1.31 6.65 9.49
CA ARG A 53 0.25 5.98 10.23
C ARG A 53 0.74 4.77 11.02
N LEU A 54 1.81 4.14 10.55
CA LEU A 54 2.33 2.94 11.18
C LEU A 54 3.83 3.10 11.42
N PRO A 55 4.20 3.81 12.47
CA PRO A 55 5.62 4.07 12.74
C PRO A 55 6.46 2.81 12.89
N ALA A 56 5.86 1.70 13.23
CA ALA A 56 6.61 0.45 13.35
C ALA A 56 7.12 -0.05 12.02
N LEU A 57 6.70 0.57 10.91
CA LEU A 57 7.22 0.20 9.61
C LEU A 57 8.53 0.92 9.29
N SER A 58 9.15 1.57 10.25
CA SER A 58 10.37 2.32 9.98
C SER A 58 11.51 1.46 9.44
N GLU A 59 11.46 0.15 9.69
CA GLU A 59 12.49 -0.73 9.15
C GLU A 59 12.12 -1.25 7.77
N VAL A 60 10.91 -0.98 7.32
CA VAL A 60 10.45 -1.43 6.03
C VAL A 60 10.44 -0.28 5.05
N ILE A 61 10.09 0.91 5.51
CA ILE A 61 9.93 2.08 4.66
C ILE A 61 10.89 3.18 5.07
N ALA A 62 11.59 3.73 4.10
CA ALA A 62 12.51 4.82 4.33
C ALA A 62 12.01 6.01 3.53
N GLY A 63 11.18 6.85 4.13
CA GLY A 63 10.64 8.02 3.44
C GLY A 63 9.65 7.62 2.37
N ASP A 64 10.01 7.82 1.13
CA ASP A 64 9.13 7.53 0.01
C ASP A 64 9.54 6.26 -0.73
N ARG A 65 10.37 5.43 -0.11
CA ARG A 65 10.81 4.18 -0.74
C ARG A 65 10.88 3.08 0.28
N LEU A 66 10.92 1.85 -0.21
CA LEU A 66 11.12 0.71 0.66
C LEU A 66 12.61 0.47 0.85
N HIS A 67 12.97 -0.06 2.00
CA HIS A 67 14.34 -0.52 2.18
C HIS A 67 14.56 -1.71 1.22
N PRO A 68 15.79 -1.95 0.81
CA PRO A 68 16.08 -2.96 -0.23
C PRO A 68 15.60 -4.37 0.04
N SER A 69 15.39 -4.71 1.30
CA SER A 69 14.94 -6.07 1.62
C SER A 69 13.45 -6.28 1.40
N PHE A 70 12.75 -5.23 0.98
CA PHE A 70 11.31 -5.32 0.81
C PHE A 70 10.89 -4.90 -0.59
N ALA A 71 9.71 -5.32 -0.99
CA ALA A 71 9.23 -5.05 -2.33
C ALA A 71 7.75 -4.70 -2.31
N ALA A 72 7.31 -4.00 -3.34
CA ALA A 72 5.91 -3.65 -3.51
C ALA A 72 5.43 -4.25 -4.82
N ASN A 73 4.31 -4.94 -4.77
CA ASN A 73 3.71 -5.54 -5.96
C ASN A 73 2.38 -4.86 -6.23
N LEU A 74 2.16 -4.46 -7.47
CA LEU A 74 0.94 -3.76 -7.85
C LEU A 74 -0.03 -4.72 -8.50
N ASN A 75 -1.16 -4.90 -7.86
CA ASN A 75 -2.27 -5.70 -8.40
C ASN A 75 -1.93 -7.15 -8.73
N GLY A 76 -0.86 -7.67 -8.13
CA GLY A 76 -0.45 -9.03 -8.42
C GLY A 76 0.26 -9.17 -9.75
N ASP A 77 0.44 -8.08 -10.47
CA ASP A 77 1.01 -8.12 -11.81
C ASP A 77 2.45 -7.73 -11.91
N GLU A 78 2.86 -6.73 -11.21
CA GLU A 78 4.22 -6.25 -11.40
C GLU A 78 4.79 -5.68 -10.13
N PHE A 79 6.09 -5.78 -9.96
CA PHE A 79 6.75 -5.15 -8.85
C PHE A 79 7.07 -3.71 -9.23
N ILE A 80 6.86 -2.81 -8.30
CA ILE A 80 7.10 -1.40 -8.53
C ILE A 80 8.03 -0.88 -7.47
N SER A 81 8.87 0.08 -7.80
CA SER A 81 9.82 0.64 -6.84
C SER A 81 10.00 2.14 -6.99
N ASP A 82 9.64 2.70 -8.12
CA ASP A 82 9.82 4.12 -8.34
C ASP A 82 8.79 4.90 -7.54
N PRO A 83 9.21 5.82 -6.68
CA PRO A 83 8.24 6.60 -5.90
C PRO A 83 7.26 7.37 -6.78
N GLY A 84 7.64 7.66 -8.01
CA GLY A 84 6.76 8.37 -8.93
C GLY A 84 5.74 7.49 -9.63
N THR A 85 5.77 6.18 -9.39
CA THR A 85 4.83 5.28 -10.04
C THR A 85 3.42 5.71 -9.71
N PRO A 86 2.58 5.97 -10.71
CA PRO A 86 1.22 6.42 -10.44
C PRO A 86 0.34 5.28 -9.96
N LEU A 87 -0.53 5.59 -9.04
CA LEU A 87 -1.48 4.62 -8.50
C LEU A 87 -2.87 5.14 -8.73
N ARG A 88 -3.81 4.23 -8.88
CA ARG A 88 -5.17 4.58 -9.13
C ARG A 88 -6.08 4.11 -8.03
N ALA A 89 -7.27 4.67 -7.98
CA ALA A 89 -8.26 4.22 -7.03
C ALA A 89 -8.49 2.73 -7.21
N ASP A 90 -8.67 2.04 -6.14
CA ASP A 90 -8.93 0.60 -6.10
C ASP A 90 -7.75 -0.28 -6.48
N ASP A 91 -6.59 0.28 -6.71
CA ASP A 91 -5.40 -0.54 -6.87
C ASP A 91 -5.10 -1.27 -5.57
N CYS A 92 -4.38 -2.36 -5.66
CA CYS A 92 -3.94 -3.11 -4.50
C CYS A 92 -2.42 -3.20 -4.52
N VAL A 93 -1.79 -2.73 -3.48
CA VAL A 93 -0.34 -2.78 -3.38
C VAL A 93 0.02 -3.74 -2.27
N LEU A 94 0.81 -4.74 -2.59
CA LEU A 94 1.22 -5.73 -1.61
C LEU A 94 2.66 -5.44 -1.20
N ILE A 95 2.88 -5.30 0.08
CA ILE A 95 4.22 -5.04 0.62
C ILE A 95 4.73 -6.33 1.24
N LEU A 96 5.87 -6.80 0.79
CA LEU A 96 6.39 -8.08 1.23
C LEU A 96 7.90 -8.07 1.24
N SER A 97 8.51 -9.11 1.77
CA SER A 97 9.95 -9.24 1.75
C SER A 97 10.39 -9.57 0.34
N ALA A 98 11.45 -8.95 -0.11
CA ALA A 98 11.95 -9.19 -1.46
C ALA A 98 12.30 -10.66 -1.67
N ASP A 99 12.83 -11.32 -0.64
CA ASP A 99 13.15 -12.71 -0.75
C ASP A 99 11.94 -13.56 -0.97
N ALA A 100 10.86 -13.27 -0.31
CA ALA A 100 9.65 -14.06 -0.43
C ALA A 100 9.04 -13.88 -1.81
N GLY A 101 9.30 -12.77 -2.43
CA GLY A 101 8.75 -12.52 -3.73
C GLY A 101 9.53 -13.14 -4.83
N GLY A 102 10.71 -13.59 -4.50
CA GLY A 102 11.54 -14.17 -5.51
C GLY A 102 11.32 -15.61 -5.66
#